data_eca4a7c8e1e92dc121de396c228f7681
#
_entry.id   eca4a7c8e1e92dc121de396c228f7681
#
_cell.length_a   1.000
_cell.length_b   1.000
_cell.length_c   1.000
_cell.angle_alpha   90.00
_cell.angle_beta   90.00
_cell.angle_gamma   90.00
#
_symmetry.space_group_name_H-M   'P 1'
#
loop_
_entity.id
_entity.type
_entity.pdbx_description
1 polymer ?
#
loop_
_entity_poly.entity_id
_entity_poly.type
_entity_poly.pdbx_seq_one_letter_code
_entity_poly.pdbx_strand_id
1 'polypeptide(L)'
;MKKKIISSLLSIAILSCSTTIHANENKIDAINKNVPIQVTRIDGSNRYETSIKTKEHLDITNKAKNIVIASGESFADALSGGLLASEYNCSLVLIKNNSSNDHLKDKSIFQNMDKIFVIGGTSTISDKTIQELGTKNVKRLSGKTRFETSYKVDDEIQNLIKIKNPDRGIYTDVIAVYDGYNFPDALAAVPFMYMYNSRPNTNYLSFYPDNVSPEGRKTGAVTLVFGGKSSVPEYGYEETRFAGKNRYETATLIANGYKNILGIDINKVILVSGENYADALSSTPIASMENAAILLSGSKKLNSYAKEFILKNNIKDVIIVGGEDSISNDVIKELKDIR
;
A
#
# COMPACT_ATOMS: atom_id res chain seq x y z
N MET A 1 65.93 -1.76 -9.34
CA MET A 1 65.10 -1.48 -10.55
C MET A 1 63.88 -2.42 -10.72
N LYS A 2 63.81 -3.60 -10.11
CA LYS A 2 62.66 -4.54 -10.27
C LYS A 2 61.38 -4.18 -9.49
N LYS A 3 61.40 -3.33 -8.47
CA LYS A 3 60.21 -2.94 -7.68
C LYS A 3 59.32 -1.84 -8.29
N LYS A 4 59.83 -1.03 -9.23
CA LYS A 4 59.06 0.03 -9.88
C LYS A 4 58.20 -0.46 -11.07
N ILE A 5 58.55 -1.58 -11.69
CA ILE A 5 57.82 -2.10 -12.86
C ILE A 5 56.56 -2.85 -12.43
N ILE A 6 56.52 -3.48 -11.23
CA ILE A 6 55.34 -4.20 -10.73
C ILE A 6 54.22 -3.22 -10.29
N SER A 7 54.62 -2.04 -9.80
CA SER A 7 53.64 -1.01 -9.39
C SER A 7 52.88 -0.37 -10.57
N SER A 8 53.52 -0.23 -11.74
CA SER A 8 52.88 0.38 -12.92
C SER A 8 51.90 -0.59 -13.64
N LEU A 9 52.18 -1.91 -13.61
CA LEU A 9 51.32 -2.90 -14.22
C LEU A 9 50.06 -3.13 -13.39
N LEU A 10 50.14 -3.03 -12.06
CA LEU A 10 48.97 -3.15 -11.20
C LEU A 10 48.02 -1.96 -11.31
N SER A 11 48.53 -0.75 -11.50
CA SER A 11 47.76 0.47 -11.68
C SER A 11 46.98 0.46 -13.02
N ILE A 12 47.55 -0.08 -14.08
CA ILE A 12 46.89 -0.17 -15.41
C ILE A 12 45.78 -1.22 -15.39
N ALA A 13 45.96 -2.34 -14.67
CA ALA A 13 44.95 -3.39 -14.54
C ALA A 13 43.72 -2.91 -13.73
N ILE A 14 43.93 -2.09 -12.70
CA ILE A 14 42.82 -1.52 -11.90
C ILE A 14 42.07 -0.45 -12.71
N LEU A 15 42.75 0.35 -13.51
CA LEU A 15 42.11 1.38 -14.36
C LEU A 15 41.27 0.76 -15.49
N SER A 16 41.78 -0.32 -16.11
CA SER A 16 41.04 -1.00 -17.18
C SER A 16 39.80 -1.82 -16.64
N CYS A 17 39.87 -2.28 -15.41
CA CYS A 17 38.72 -2.98 -14.79
C CYS A 17 37.61 -1.99 -14.39
N SER A 18 37.97 -0.81 -13.85
CA SER A 18 36.99 0.23 -13.50
C SER A 18 36.28 0.84 -14.72
N THR A 19 36.98 1.03 -15.82
CA THR A 19 36.41 1.57 -17.07
C THR A 19 35.46 0.57 -17.76
N THR A 20 35.74 -0.73 -17.68
CA THR A 20 34.84 -1.79 -18.20
C THR A 20 33.59 -1.98 -17.35
N ILE A 21 33.67 -1.82 -16.03
CA ILE A 21 32.51 -1.86 -15.13
C ILE A 21 31.60 -0.66 -15.42
N HIS A 22 32.12 0.57 -15.46
CA HIS A 22 31.36 1.76 -15.77
C HIS A 22 30.76 1.77 -17.21
N ALA A 23 31.45 1.21 -18.17
CA ALA A 23 30.95 1.08 -19.55
C ALA A 23 29.82 0.05 -19.64
N ASN A 24 29.87 -1.02 -18.84
CA ASN A 24 28.81 -2.00 -18.76
C ASN A 24 27.58 -1.48 -18.00
N GLU A 25 27.77 -0.75 -16.88
CA GLU A 25 26.69 -0.09 -16.16
C GLU A 25 25.97 0.92 -17.05
N ASN A 26 26.69 1.80 -17.74
CA ASN A 26 26.12 2.76 -18.69
C ASN A 26 25.37 2.08 -19.85
N LYS A 27 25.83 0.92 -20.31
CA LYS A 27 25.18 0.15 -21.39
C LYS A 27 23.93 -0.57 -20.88
N ILE A 28 23.95 -1.10 -19.66
CA ILE A 28 22.78 -1.69 -18.98
C ILE A 28 21.73 -0.62 -18.69
N ASP A 29 22.16 0.56 -18.21
CA ASP A 29 21.27 1.71 -17.98
C ASP A 29 20.65 2.24 -19.26
N ALA A 30 21.40 2.27 -20.38
CA ALA A 30 20.87 2.67 -21.68
C ALA A 30 19.88 1.65 -22.25
N ILE A 31 20.12 0.36 -22.04
CA ILE A 31 19.18 -0.71 -22.43
C ILE A 31 17.91 -0.66 -21.58
N ASN A 32 18.05 -0.42 -20.28
CA ASN A 32 16.93 -0.34 -19.35
C ASN A 32 16.05 0.89 -19.60
N LYS A 33 16.59 1.99 -20.08
CA LYS A 33 15.85 3.22 -20.44
C LYS A 33 14.93 3.03 -21.65
N ASN A 34 15.19 2.04 -22.51
CA ASN A 34 14.42 1.79 -23.73
C ASN A 34 13.35 0.70 -23.58
N VAL A 35 13.17 0.13 -22.38
CA VAL A 35 12.09 -0.85 -22.17
C VAL A 35 10.80 -0.07 -21.90
N PRO A 36 9.74 -0.25 -22.73
CA PRO A 36 8.47 0.44 -22.51
C PRO A 36 7.86 0.09 -21.16
N ILE A 37 7.21 1.07 -20.56
CA ILE A 37 6.43 0.83 -19.34
C ILE A 37 5.21 -0.03 -19.71
N GLN A 38 5.06 -1.15 -19.03
CA GLN A 38 3.86 -1.96 -19.10
C GLN A 38 2.80 -1.33 -18.19
N VAL A 39 1.63 -1.06 -18.74
CA VAL A 39 0.52 -0.48 -18.00
C VAL A 39 -0.65 -1.45 -18.03
N THR A 40 -1.07 -1.89 -16.87
CA THR A 40 -2.28 -2.69 -16.66
C THR A 40 -3.32 -1.83 -15.95
N ARG A 41 -4.57 -1.86 -16.41
CA ARG A 41 -5.67 -1.20 -15.73
C ARG A 41 -6.58 -2.24 -15.08
N ILE A 42 -6.95 -2.00 -13.82
CA ILE A 42 -7.95 -2.76 -13.06
C ILE A 42 -9.08 -1.78 -12.73
N ASP A 43 -10.22 -1.94 -13.38
CA ASP A 43 -11.37 -1.08 -13.20
C ASP A 43 -12.70 -1.82 -13.39
N GLY A 44 -13.72 -1.32 -12.73
CA GLY A 44 -15.12 -1.66 -12.90
C GLY A 44 -15.93 -0.42 -13.21
N SER A 45 -17.23 -0.56 -13.46
CA SER A 45 -18.14 0.58 -13.70
C SER A 45 -18.30 1.50 -12.47
N ASN A 46 -17.88 1.03 -11.31
CA ASN A 46 -17.90 1.77 -10.04
C ASN A 46 -16.90 1.14 -9.06
N ARG A 47 -16.67 1.80 -7.90
CA ARG A 47 -15.74 1.35 -6.86
C ARG A 47 -15.98 -0.09 -6.36
N TYR A 48 -17.21 -0.54 -6.37
CA TYR A 48 -17.58 -1.88 -5.91
C TYR A 48 -17.13 -2.94 -6.92
N GLU A 49 -17.42 -2.74 -8.20
CA GLU A 49 -16.91 -3.59 -9.26
C GLU A 49 -15.38 -3.52 -9.36
N THR A 50 -14.79 -2.32 -9.22
CA THR A 50 -13.33 -2.19 -9.16
C THR A 50 -12.75 -3.07 -8.05
N SER A 51 -13.36 -3.10 -6.86
CA SER A 51 -12.90 -3.95 -5.76
C SER A 51 -13.04 -5.46 -6.04
N ILE A 52 -14.02 -5.88 -6.82
CA ILE A 52 -14.13 -7.27 -7.31
C ILE A 52 -13.03 -7.57 -8.32
N LYS A 53 -12.75 -6.65 -9.24
CA LYS A 53 -11.65 -6.81 -10.22
C LYS A 53 -10.28 -6.88 -9.55
N THR A 54 -10.08 -6.13 -8.46
CA THR A 54 -8.84 -6.26 -7.66
C THR A 54 -8.75 -7.64 -7.00
N LYS A 55 -9.86 -8.19 -6.51
CA LYS A 55 -9.91 -9.56 -6.01
C LYS A 55 -9.60 -10.58 -7.10
N GLU A 56 -10.24 -10.49 -8.26
CA GLU A 56 -9.99 -11.37 -9.40
C GLU A 56 -8.52 -11.34 -9.81
N HIS A 57 -7.89 -10.16 -9.85
CA HIS A 57 -6.47 -10.02 -10.13
C HIS A 57 -5.59 -10.77 -9.12
N LEU A 58 -5.87 -10.62 -7.83
CA LEU A 58 -5.13 -11.32 -6.77
C LEU A 58 -5.36 -12.84 -6.79
N ASP A 59 -6.54 -13.30 -7.14
CA ASP A 59 -6.88 -14.73 -7.18
C ASP A 59 -6.11 -15.49 -8.27
N ILE A 60 -5.57 -14.81 -9.28
CA ILE A 60 -4.72 -15.44 -10.30
C ILE A 60 -3.46 -16.02 -9.66
N THR A 61 -2.89 -15.32 -8.70
CA THR A 61 -1.63 -15.70 -8.03
C THR A 61 -1.85 -16.28 -6.64
N ASN A 62 -2.97 -15.95 -6.01
CA ASN A 62 -3.25 -16.29 -4.62
C ASN A 62 -4.71 -16.69 -4.42
N LYS A 63 -4.96 -17.98 -4.20
CA LYS A 63 -6.29 -18.50 -3.86
C LYS A 63 -6.56 -18.29 -2.36
N ALA A 64 -6.80 -17.03 -1.98
CA ALA A 64 -7.08 -16.67 -0.61
C ALA A 64 -8.37 -17.33 -0.11
N LYS A 65 -8.32 -17.84 1.12
CA LYS A 65 -9.50 -18.41 1.81
C LYS A 65 -10.13 -17.45 2.80
N ASN A 66 -9.62 -16.25 2.89
CA ASN A 66 -10.17 -15.16 3.68
C ASN A 66 -10.55 -14.00 2.77
N ILE A 67 -11.42 -13.13 3.25
CA ILE A 67 -11.79 -11.90 2.57
C ILE A 67 -12.08 -10.82 3.61
N VAL A 68 -11.69 -9.59 3.31
CA VAL A 68 -12.05 -8.41 4.11
C VAL A 68 -13.12 -7.63 3.37
N ILE A 69 -14.18 -7.26 4.07
CA ILE A 69 -15.28 -6.44 3.57
C ILE A 69 -15.27 -5.10 4.30
N ALA A 70 -15.35 -4.01 3.56
CA ALA A 70 -15.54 -2.67 4.10
C ALA A 70 -16.57 -1.88 3.28
N SER A 71 -17.06 -0.77 3.85
CA SER A 71 -17.94 0.13 3.11
C SER A 71 -17.18 0.90 2.03
N GLY A 72 -17.73 0.96 0.83
CA GLY A 72 -17.24 1.86 -0.21
C GLY A 72 -17.68 3.31 -0.05
N GLU A 73 -18.47 3.63 0.98
CA GLU A 73 -19.00 4.98 1.24
C GLU A 73 -18.15 5.73 2.28
N SER A 74 -17.24 5.03 3.00
CA SER A 74 -16.32 5.60 3.98
C SER A 74 -14.92 5.01 3.83
N PHE A 75 -13.90 5.86 3.77
CA PHE A 75 -12.52 5.41 3.61
C PHE A 75 -11.91 4.87 4.89
N ALA A 76 -12.35 5.36 6.06
CA ALA A 76 -11.64 5.15 7.32
C ALA A 76 -11.54 3.66 7.72
N ASP A 77 -12.67 2.96 7.66
CA ASP A 77 -12.73 1.52 7.97
C ASP A 77 -11.98 0.71 6.90
N ALA A 78 -12.11 1.10 5.61
CA ALA A 78 -11.45 0.41 4.52
C ALA A 78 -9.91 0.52 4.56
N LEU A 79 -9.34 1.65 5.03
CA LEU A 79 -7.89 1.80 5.19
C LEU A 79 -7.33 0.80 6.22
N SER A 80 -7.96 0.70 7.39
CA SER A 80 -7.59 -0.31 8.39
C SER A 80 -7.79 -1.73 7.85
N GLY A 81 -8.89 -1.95 7.12
CA GLY A 81 -9.18 -3.22 6.44
C GLY A 81 -8.14 -3.60 5.38
N GLY A 82 -7.53 -2.62 4.72
CA GLY A 82 -6.47 -2.85 3.73
C GLY A 82 -5.23 -3.50 4.33
N LEU A 83 -4.77 -3.03 5.50
CA LEU A 83 -3.65 -3.65 6.21
C LEU A 83 -4.00 -5.07 6.68
N LEU A 84 -5.20 -5.27 7.23
CA LEU A 84 -5.69 -6.59 7.63
C LEU A 84 -5.71 -7.56 6.44
N ALA A 85 -6.23 -7.11 5.30
CA ALA A 85 -6.28 -7.91 4.08
C ALA A 85 -4.87 -8.31 3.62
N SER A 86 -3.91 -7.38 3.67
CA SER A 86 -2.50 -7.64 3.38
C SER A 86 -1.91 -8.70 4.31
N GLU A 87 -2.12 -8.59 5.61
CA GLU A 87 -1.59 -9.52 6.62
C GLU A 87 -2.24 -10.93 6.52
N TYR A 88 -3.50 -11.00 6.13
CA TYR A 88 -4.21 -12.26 5.86
C TYR A 88 -3.96 -12.79 4.43
N ASN A 89 -3.17 -12.06 3.62
CA ASN A 89 -2.90 -12.39 2.23
C ASN A 89 -4.21 -12.60 1.43
N CYS A 90 -5.13 -11.65 1.55
CA CYS A 90 -6.44 -11.70 0.93
C CYS A 90 -6.90 -10.35 0.39
N SER A 91 -8.03 -10.31 -0.27
CA SER A 91 -8.56 -9.11 -0.91
C SER A 91 -9.41 -8.28 0.03
N LEU A 92 -9.46 -6.97 -0.23
CA LEU A 92 -10.42 -6.03 0.34
C LEU A 92 -11.53 -5.77 -0.68
N VAL A 93 -12.75 -6.20 -0.37
CA VAL A 93 -13.93 -5.99 -1.20
C VAL A 93 -14.80 -4.90 -0.58
N LEU A 94 -15.22 -3.97 -1.41
CA LEU A 94 -16.10 -2.87 -1.01
C LEU A 94 -17.56 -3.24 -1.26
N ILE A 95 -18.42 -2.92 -0.31
CA ILE A 95 -19.87 -3.11 -0.44
C ILE A 95 -20.63 -1.84 -0.09
N LYS A 96 -21.86 -1.77 -0.57
CA LYS A 96 -22.79 -0.69 -0.27
C LYS A 96 -23.76 -1.13 0.84
N ASN A 97 -24.03 -0.25 1.79
CA ASN A 97 -24.97 -0.52 2.86
C ASN A 97 -26.44 -0.39 2.37
N ASN A 98 -27.33 -1.22 2.92
CA ASN A 98 -28.79 -1.13 2.73
C ASN A 98 -29.28 -1.04 1.27
N SER A 99 -28.52 -1.57 0.30
CA SER A 99 -28.94 -1.65 -1.09
C SER A 99 -28.88 -3.08 -1.58
N SER A 100 -29.68 -3.39 -2.61
CA SER A 100 -29.39 -4.57 -3.40
C SER A 100 -27.95 -4.46 -3.88
N ASN A 101 -27.08 -5.35 -3.43
CA ASN A 101 -25.71 -5.39 -3.88
C ASN A 101 -25.66 -6.04 -5.29
N ASP A 102 -26.45 -5.50 -6.23
CA ASP A 102 -26.62 -6.01 -7.60
C ASP A 102 -25.31 -5.90 -8.40
N HIS A 103 -24.39 -5.02 -7.97
CA HIS A 103 -23.03 -4.97 -8.50
C HIS A 103 -22.21 -6.22 -8.13
N LEU A 104 -22.59 -6.96 -7.09
CA LEU A 104 -22.05 -8.26 -6.74
C LEU A 104 -22.86 -9.35 -7.49
N LYS A 105 -22.71 -9.39 -8.82
CA LYS A 105 -23.42 -10.36 -9.68
C LYS A 105 -23.13 -11.80 -9.26
N ASP A 106 -21.93 -12.06 -8.80
CA ASP A 106 -21.51 -13.36 -8.28
C ASP A 106 -21.21 -13.29 -6.79
N LYS A 107 -22.17 -13.74 -5.99
CA LYS A 107 -22.01 -13.87 -4.55
C LYS A 107 -21.16 -15.09 -4.14
N SER A 108 -20.80 -15.95 -5.09
CA SER A 108 -19.97 -17.13 -4.84
C SER A 108 -18.58 -16.78 -4.30
N ILE A 109 -18.10 -15.54 -4.56
CA ILE A 109 -16.84 -15.03 -4.02
C ILE A 109 -16.76 -15.04 -2.50
N PHE A 110 -17.93 -15.06 -1.81
CA PHE A 110 -18.01 -15.16 -0.35
C PHE A 110 -18.24 -16.58 0.16
N GLN A 111 -18.52 -17.51 -0.76
CA GLN A 111 -18.74 -18.91 -0.38
C GLN A 111 -17.39 -19.61 -0.18
N ASN A 112 -17.38 -20.59 0.70
CA ASN A 112 -16.20 -21.40 1.00
C ASN A 112 -14.99 -20.59 1.52
N MET A 113 -15.25 -19.40 2.10
CA MET A 113 -14.23 -18.65 2.84
C MET A 113 -14.08 -19.22 4.25
N ASP A 114 -12.83 -19.39 4.68
CA ASP A 114 -12.53 -19.82 6.04
C ASP A 114 -12.91 -18.73 7.04
N LYS A 115 -12.70 -17.46 6.67
CA LYS A 115 -13.08 -16.29 7.47
C LYS A 115 -13.42 -15.08 6.60
N ILE A 116 -14.47 -14.39 6.98
CA ILE A 116 -14.89 -13.12 6.37
C ILE A 116 -14.84 -12.05 7.45
N PHE A 117 -13.96 -11.08 7.26
CA PHE A 117 -13.87 -9.93 8.15
C PHE A 117 -14.76 -8.81 7.64
N VAL A 118 -15.60 -8.26 8.50
CA VAL A 118 -16.40 -7.07 8.22
C VAL A 118 -15.88 -5.92 9.05
N ILE A 119 -15.33 -4.90 8.38
CA ILE A 119 -14.74 -3.74 9.05
C ILE A 119 -15.77 -2.61 9.11
N GLY A 120 -16.04 -2.17 10.33
CA GLY A 120 -17.02 -1.12 10.60
C GLY A 120 -18.28 -1.61 11.29
N GLY A 121 -18.99 -0.68 11.90
CA GLY A 121 -20.20 -0.93 12.67
C GLY A 121 -21.44 -1.24 11.81
N THR A 122 -22.55 -1.60 12.49
CA THR A 122 -23.83 -1.91 11.82
C THR A 122 -24.46 -0.70 11.14
N SER A 123 -24.09 0.52 11.53
CA SER A 123 -24.48 1.75 10.84
C SER A 123 -23.76 1.91 9.50
N THR A 124 -22.54 1.38 9.37
CA THR A 124 -21.74 1.43 8.15
C THR A 124 -22.07 0.27 7.21
N ILE A 125 -22.19 -0.95 7.76
CA ILE A 125 -22.57 -2.18 7.06
C ILE A 125 -23.54 -2.96 7.95
N SER A 126 -24.81 -2.94 7.62
CA SER A 126 -25.84 -3.58 8.43
C SER A 126 -25.69 -5.11 8.44
N ASP A 127 -26.17 -5.77 9.50
CA ASP A 127 -26.19 -7.22 9.57
C ASP A 127 -27.09 -7.82 8.48
N LYS A 128 -28.17 -7.12 8.12
CA LYS A 128 -29.03 -7.49 6.99
C LYS A 128 -28.22 -7.54 5.69
N THR A 129 -27.40 -6.52 5.41
CA THR A 129 -26.54 -6.50 4.22
C THR A 129 -25.61 -7.73 4.19
N ILE A 130 -25.01 -8.08 5.34
CA ILE A 130 -24.13 -9.25 5.41
C ILE A 130 -24.90 -10.57 5.21
N GLN A 131 -26.10 -10.68 5.79
CA GLN A 131 -26.95 -11.85 5.59
C GLN A 131 -27.36 -12.04 4.10
N GLU A 132 -27.65 -10.93 3.40
CA GLU A 132 -27.98 -10.94 1.98
C GLU A 132 -26.84 -11.40 1.05
N LEU A 133 -25.58 -11.31 1.51
CA LEU A 133 -24.44 -11.87 0.79
C LEU A 133 -24.35 -13.40 0.91
N GLY A 134 -25.16 -14.02 1.78
CA GLY A 134 -25.16 -15.47 1.99
C GLY A 134 -23.87 -15.99 2.64
N THR A 135 -23.18 -15.14 3.39
CA THR A 135 -21.87 -15.45 3.97
C THR A 135 -22.00 -16.27 5.26
N LYS A 136 -20.97 -17.07 5.53
CA LYS A 136 -20.76 -17.78 6.81
C LYS A 136 -19.39 -17.37 7.38
N ASN A 137 -19.12 -17.75 8.61
CA ASN A 137 -17.84 -17.50 9.28
C ASN A 137 -17.43 -16.01 9.33
N VAL A 138 -18.40 -15.17 9.62
CA VAL A 138 -18.22 -13.71 9.67
C VAL A 138 -17.65 -13.28 11.01
N LYS A 139 -16.58 -12.48 11.00
CA LYS A 139 -16.05 -11.76 12.16
C LYS A 139 -16.12 -10.26 11.90
N ARG A 140 -16.96 -9.57 12.68
CA ARG A 140 -17.03 -8.10 12.63
C ARG A 140 -15.97 -7.48 13.53
N LEU A 141 -15.24 -6.52 12.97
CA LEU A 141 -14.26 -5.68 13.69
C LEU A 141 -14.77 -4.25 13.65
N SER A 142 -15.22 -3.73 14.79
CA SER A 142 -15.81 -2.40 14.88
C SER A 142 -15.67 -1.80 16.28
N GLY A 143 -15.49 -0.50 16.34
CA GLY A 143 -15.57 0.32 17.53
C GLY A 143 -16.67 1.39 17.40
N LYS A 144 -16.81 2.25 18.39
CA LYS A 144 -17.72 3.40 18.36
C LYS A 144 -17.21 4.49 17.40
N THR A 145 -15.92 4.54 17.18
CA THR A 145 -15.24 5.49 16.30
C THR A 145 -14.33 4.75 15.33
N ARG A 146 -13.85 5.45 14.28
CA ARG A 146 -12.85 4.93 13.34
C ARG A 146 -11.54 4.52 14.05
N PHE A 147 -11.20 5.23 15.12
CA PHE A 147 -10.00 4.95 15.93
C PHE A 147 -10.15 3.62 16.68
N GLU A 148 -11.29 3.43 17.37
CA GLU A 148 -11.58 2.17 18.04
C GLU A 148 -11.69 0.99 17.04
N THR A 149 -12.25 1.23 15.84
CA THR A 149 -12.30 0.23 14.77
C THR A 149 -10.89 -0.17 14.36
N SER A 150 -9.99 0.81 14.16
CA SER A 150 -8.59 0.56 13.83
C SER A 150 -7.87 -0.25 14.91
N TYR A 151 -8.11 0.03 16.19
CA TYR A 151 -7.54 -0.76 17.29
C TYR A 151 -8.01 -2.22 17.27
N LYS A 152 -9.31 -2.45 16.96
CA LYS A 152 -9.83 -3.82 16.84
C LYS A 152 -9.23 -4.58 15.66
N VAL A 153 -8.96 -3.88 14.57
CA VAL A 153 -8.27 -4.43 13.41
C VAL A 153 -6.83 -4.80 13.77
N ASP A 154 -6.12 -3.92 14.45
CA ASP A 154 -4.74 -4.17 14.89
C ASP A 154 -4.66 -5.32 15.90
N ASP A 155 -5.59 -5.41 16.86
CA ASP A 155 -5.70 -6.54 17.78
C ASP A 155 -5.84 -7.88 17.01
N GLU A 156 -6.62 -7.90 15.91
CA GLU A 156 -6.76 -9.09 15.05
C GLU A 156 -5.47 -9.43 14.31
N ILE A 157 -4.75 -8.41 13.82
CA ILE A 157 -3.44 -8.59 13.18
C ILE A 157 -2.43 -9.14 14.18
N GLN A 158 -2.37 -8.59 15.39
CA GLN A 158 -1.48 -9.08 16.44
C GLN A 158 -1.78 -10.55 16.79
N ASN A 159 -3.06 -10.93 16.88
CA ASN A 159 -3.46 -12.31 17.11
C ASN A 159 -3.01 -13.22 15.96
N LEU A 160 -3.16 -12.79 14.70
CA LEU A 160 -2.67 -13.54 13.54
C LEU A 160 -1.15 -13.75 13.60
N ILE A 161 -0.40 -12.69 13.95
CA ILE A 161 1.06 -12.74 14.07
C ILE A 161 1.47 -13.75 15.13
N LYS A 162 0.84 -13.75 16.31
CA LYS A 162 1.13 -14.72 17.39
C LYS A 162 0.83 -16.15 16.98
N ILE A 163 -0.19 -16.37 16.15
CA ILE A 163 -0.53 -17.71 15.62
C ILE A 163 0.53 -18.17 14.61
N LYS A 164 0.94 -17.29 13.68
CA LYS A 164 1.90 -17.61 12.62
C LYS A 164 3.33 -17.73 13.14
N ASN A 165 3.69 -16.92 14.10
CA ASN A 165 5.02 -16.86 14.69
C ASN A 165 4.92 -16.47 16.17
N PRO A 166 4.76 -17.46 17.09
CA PRO A 166 4.59 -17.21 18.52
C PRO A 166 5.74 -16.44 19.17
N ASP A 167 6.95 -16.60 18.65
CA ASP A 167 8.17 -15.97 19.20
C ASP A 167 8.35 -14.52 18.71
N ARG A 168 7.55 -14.09 17.75
CA ARG A 168 7.63 -12.73 17.22
C ARG A 168 7.11 -11.72 18.25
N GLY A 169 7.97 -10.80 18.63
CA GLY A 169 7.61 -9.70 19.51
C GLY A 169 6.64 -8.70 18.84
N ILE A 170 5.91 -7.99 19.67
CA ILE A 170 5.07 -6.85 19.29
C ILE A 170 5.62 -5.65 20.03
N TYR A 171 5.86 -4.56 19.32
CA TYR A 171 6.23 -3.31 19.98
C TYR A 171 5.04 -2.80 20.81
N THR A 172 5.29 -2.53 22.08
CA THR A 172 4.29 -1.97 23.00
C THR A 172 4.50 -0.47 23.23
N ASP A 173 5.71 0.00 23.00
CA ASP A 173 6.20 1.33 23.37
C ASP A 173 6.29 2.28 22.20
N VAL A 174 6.23 1.77 20.97
CA VAL A 174 6.32 2.55 19.73
C VAL A 174 5.21 2.19 18.76
N ILE A 175 4.74 3.18 18.01
CA ILE A 175 3.68 3.04 17.01
C ILE A 175 4.00 3.84 15.76
N ALA A 176 3.36 3.49 14.66
CA ALA A 176 3.27 4.30 13.45
C ALA A 176 1.90 4.97 13.38
N VAL A 177 1.85 6.21 12.88
CA VAL A 177 0.61 6.99 12.83
C VAL A 177 0.39 7.70 11.49
N TYR A 178 -0.89 7.92 11.16
CA TYR A 178 -1.35 8.67 9.99
C TYR A 178 -2.55 9.56 10.33
N ASP A 179 -2.89 10.51 9.46
CA ASP A 179 -4.11 11.34 9.60
C ASP A 179 -5.37 10.50 9.44
N GLY A 180 -6.11 10.31 10.52
CA GLY A 180 -7.36 9.55 10.55
C GLY A 180 -8.53 10.21 9.82
N TYR A 181 -8.39 11.46 9.38
CA TYR A 181 -9.45 12.23 8.71
C TYR A 181 -9.22 12.40 7.20
N ASN A 182 -8.02 12.05 6.71
CA ASN A 182 -7.68 12.08 5.29
C ASN A 182 -7.11 10.74 4.82
N PHE A 183 -7.41 10.35 3.58
CA PHE A 183 -7.07 9.03 3.07
C PHE A 183 -5.68 8.93 2.39
N PRO A 184 -5.13 9.99 1.74
CA PRO A 184 -4.05 9.80 0.78
C PRO A 184 -2.75 9.27 1.36
N ASP A 185 -2.34 9.84 2.51
CA ASP A 185 -1.08 9.47 3.15
C ASP A 185 -1.18 8.05 3.75
N ALA A 186 -2.33 7.74 4.38
CA ALA A 186 -2.61 6.40 4.90
C ALA A 186 -2.67 5.35 3.80
N LEU A 187 -3.29 5.67 2.67
CA LEU A 187 -3.40 4.76 1.52
C LEU A 187 -2.02 4.34 1.01
N ALA A 188 -1.10 5.29 0.83
CA ALA A 188 0.27 5.01 0.40
C ALA A 188 1.08 4.28 1.49
N ALA A 189 0.77 4.53 2.77
CA ALA A 189 1.47 3.94 3.90
C ALA A 189 1.12 2.48 4.16
N VAL A 190 -0.10 2.03 3.87
CA VAL A 190 -0.54 0.63 4.15
C VAL A 190 0.41 -0.41 3.58
N PRO A 191 0.73 -0.44 2.27
CA PRO A 191 1.65 -1.45 1.74
C PRO A 191 3.09 -1.27 2.26
N PHE A 192 3.53 -0.03 2.53
CA PHE A 192 4.82 0.21 3.16
C PHE A 192 4.86 -0.41 4.58
N MET A 193 3.81 -0.22 5.39
CA MET A 193 3.72 -0.79 6.74
C MET A 193 3.66 -2.32 6.72
N TYR A 194 2.95 -2.90 5.75
CA TYR A 194 2.98 -4.34 5.54
C TYR A 194 4.41 -4.84 5.28
N MET A 195 5.15 -4.20 4.36
CA MET A 195 6.55 -4.54 4.07
C MET A 195 7.47 -4.27 5.25
N TYR A 196 7.27 -3.16 5.97
CA TYR A 196 8.00 -2.85 7.21
C TYR A 196 7.84 -3.97 8.23
N ASN A 197 6.61 -4.43 8.44
CA ASN A 197 6.27 -5.49 9.36
C ASN A 197 6.64 -6.89 8.86
N SER A 198 6.85 -7.10 7.56
CA SER A 198 7.23 -8.40 6.99
C SER A 198 8.73 -8.71 7.10
N ARG A 199 9.56 -7.77 7.58
CA ARG A 199 11.00 -7.98 7.72
C ARG A 199 11.30 -9.08 8.74
N PRO A 200 12.27 -9.97 8.46
CA PRO A 200 12.67 -11.00 9.39
C PRO A 200 13.28 -10.39 10.66
N ASN A 201 13.08 -11.05 11.79
CA ASN A 201 13.63 -10.67 13.09
C ASN A 201 13.27 -9.25 13.58
N THR A 202 12.13 -8.72 13.12
CA THR A 202 11.60 -7.45 13.61
C THR A 202 10.30 -7.68 14.37
N ASN A 203 10.08 -6.89 15.42
CA ASN A 203 8.80 -6.87 16.11
C ASN A 203 7.74 -6.22 15.21
N TYR A 204 6.48 -6.59 15.44
CA TYR A 204 5.36 -5.95 14.77
C TYR A 204 5.18 -4.52 15.30
N LEU A 205 5.07 -3.57 14.38
CA LEU A 205 4.79 -2.16 14.66
C LEU A 205 3.33 -1.85 14.32
N SER A 206 2.55 -1.50 15.32
CA SER A 206 1.14 -1.10 15.15
C SER A 206 1.01 0.18 14.34
N PHE A 207 -0.04 0.27 13.52
CA PHE A 207 -0.29 1.39 12.63
C PHE A 207 -1.70 1.95 12.84
N TYR A 208 -1.78 3.15 13.39
CA TYR A 208 -3.03 3.74 13.83
C TYR A 208 -3.32 5.08 13.15
N PRO A 209 -4.62 5.40 12.93
CA PRO A 209 -5.00 6.79 12.69
C PRO A 209 -4.64 7.64 13.92
N ASP A 210 -4.01 8.78 13.71
CA ASP A 210 -3.77 9.71 14.81
C ASP A 210 -5.10 10.29 15.29
N ASN A 211 -5.28 10.21 16.59
CA ASN A 211 -6.34 10.91 17.28
C ASN A 211 -5.69 12.09 17.98
N VAL A 212 -5.90 13.29 17.49
CA VAL A 212 -5.36 14.53 18.06
C VAL A 212 -5.69 14.72 19.56
N SER A 213 -6.58 13.90 20.12
CA SER A 213 -6.85 13.83 21.56
C SER A 213 -5.87 12.88 22.25
N PRO A 214 -5.10 13.37 23.25
CA PRO A 214 -4.21 12.54 24.06
C PRO A 214 -4.91 11.43 24.85
N GLU A 215 -6.23 11.55 25.03
CA GLU A 215 -7.01 10.73 25.97
C GLU A 215 -7.37 9.33 25.48
N GLY A 216 -7.12 9.01 24.23
CA GLY A 216 -7.45 7.69 23.64
C GLY A 216 -6.24 6.89 23.14
N ARG A 217 -5.02 7.37 23.29
CA ARG A 217 -3.82 6.68 22.81
C ARG A 217 -3.48 5.48 23.67
N LYS A 218 -3.26 4.34 23.00
CA LYS A 218 -2.36 3.34 23.58
C LYS A 218 -0.99 4.04 23.66
N THR A 219 -0.49 4.23 24.84
CA THR A 219 0.77 4.95 25.13
C THR A 219 1.92 4.33 24.37
N GLY A 220 2.59 5.09 23.53
CA GLY A 220 3.79 4.68 22.81
C GLY A 220 4.47 5.88 22.16
N ALA A 221 5.79 5.86 22.05
CA ALA A 221 6.53 6.82 21.25
C ALA A 221 6.18 6.61 19.77
N VAL A 222 6.11 7.70 19.00
CA VAL A 222 5.81 7.62 17.57
C VAL A 222 7.11 7.44 16.81
N THR A 223 7.23 6.32 16.08
CA THR A 223 8.41 6.00 15.29
C THR A 223 8.27 6.46 13.84
N LEU A 224 7.13 6.20 13.22
CA LEU A 224 6.84 6.59 11.84
C LEU A 224 5.59 7.45 11.77
N VAL A 225 5.68 8.58 11.08
CA VAL A 225 4.58 9.51 10.87
C VAL A 225 4.33 9.67 9.38
N PHE A 226 3.09 9.41 8.96
CA PHE A 226 2.65 9.59 7.59
C PHE A 226 1.69 10.78 7.49
N GLY A 227 2.22 11.92 7.05
CA GLY A 227 1.51 13.18 6.93
C GLY A 227 2.28 14.39 7.47
N GLY A 228 1.88 15.56 6.99
CA GLY A 228 2.46 16.85 7.41
C GLY A 228 2.04 17.25 8.83
N LYS A 229 2.75 18.21 9.43
CA LYS A 229 2.48 18.71 10.78
C LYS A 229 1.08 19.33 10.95
N SER A 230 0.47 19.78 9.85
CA SER A 230 -0.90 20.31 9.86
C SER A 230 -1.97 19.23 9.96
N SER A 231 -1.65 17.99 9.58
CA SER A 231 -2.59 16.85 9.60
C SER A 231 -2.29 15.86 10.72
N VAL A 232 -1.01 15.66 11.03
CA VAL A 232 -0.54 14.82 12.15
C VAL A 232 0.40 15.67 13.01
N PRO A 233 0.06 16.01 14.27
CA PRO A 233 0.87 16.86 15.12
C PRO A 233 2.30 16.36 15.32
N GLU A 234 3.20 17.23 15.77
CA GLU A 234 4.53 16.82 16.22
C GLU A 234 4.45 16.02 17.52
N TYR A 235 5.22 14.95 17.54
CA TYR A 235 5.48 14.17 18.75
C TYR A 235 6.89 14.50 19.22
N GLY A 236 7.11 14.55 20.51
CA GLY A 236 8.43 14.86 21.08
C GLY A 236 9.53 13.86 20.68
N TYR A 237 9.13 12.70 20.20
CA TYR A 237 10.02 11.67 19.66
C TYR A 237 9.41 11.12 18.35
N GLU A 238 9.95 11.57 17.23
CA GLU A 238 9.65 11.05 15.89
C GLU A 238 10.95 10.55 15.29
N GLU A 239 10.97 9.31 14.85
CA GLU A 239 12.15 8.76 14.17
C GLU A 239 12.16 9.17 12.69
N THR A 240 11.03 9.05 12.04
CA THR A 240 10.86 9.38 10.63
C THR A 240 9.47 9.92 10.34
N ARG A 241 9.42 11.07 9.68
CA ARG A 241 8.18 11.65 9.15
C ARG A 241 8.21 11.71 7.63
N PHE A 242 7.19 11.09 7.02
CA PHE A 242 6.91 11.20 5.58
C PHE A 242 5.92 12.36 5.37
N ALA A 243 6.44 13.52 5.02
CA ALA A 243 5.67 14.75 4.82
C ALA A 243 6.19 15.53 3.62
N GLY A 244 5.45 15.48 2.53
CA GLY A 244 5.68 16.30 1.34
C GLY A 244 4.87 17.60 1.38
N LYS A 245 5.06 18.45 0.38
CA LYS A 245 4.28 19.70 0.20
C LYS A 245 2.80 19.42 -0.10
N ASN A 246 2.50 18.23 -0.59
CA ASN A 246 1.17 17.75 -0.90
C ASN A 246 1.15 16.21 -0.88
N ARG A 247 -0.04 15.61 -1.01
CA ARG A 247 -0.26 14.16 -1.01
C ARG A 247 0.56 13.39 -2.04
N TYR A 248 0.84 13.99 -3.20
CA TYR A 248 1.61 13.36 -4.28
C TYR A 248 3.08 13.22 -3.89
N GLU A 249 3.65 14.27 -3.31
CA GLU A 249 5.01 14.24 -2.80
C GLU A 249 5.12 13.31 -1.58
N THR A 250 4.14 13.34 -0.65
CA THR A 250 4.13 12.42 0.50
C THR A 250 4.14 10.95 0.04
N ALA A 251 3.28 10.58 -0.92
CA ALA A 251 3.28 9.22 -1.47
C ALA A 251 4.63 8.84 -2.09
N THR A 252 5.28 9.77 -2.77
CA THR A 252 6.62 9.55 -3.36
C THR A 252 7.71 9.41 -2.29
N LEU A 253 7.63 10.18 -1.21
CA LEU A 253 8.54 10.02 -0.06
C LEU A 253 8.38 8.65 0.61
N ILE A 254 7.14 8.18 0.79
CA ILE A 254 6.85 6.83 1.29
C ILE A 254 7.43 5.77 0.34
N ALA A 255 7.24 5.92 -0.96
CA ALA A 255 7.80 5.02 -1.96
C ALA A 255 9.34 4.98 -1.92
N ASN A 256 10.01 6.12 -1.72
CA ASN A 256 11.46 6.15 -1.50
C ASN A 256 11.88 5.46 -0.19
N GLY A 257 11.00 5.42 0.80
CA GLY A 257 11.21 4.72 2.06
C GLY A 257 11.47 3.21 1.89
N TYR A 258 10.93 2.58 0.84
CA TYR A 258 11.21 1.17 0.55
C TYR A 258 12.71 0.93 0.38
N LYS A 259 13.39 1.77 -0.37
CA LYS A 259 14.85 1.69 -0.52
C LYS A 259 15.58 2.17 0.72
N ASN A 260 15.24 3.35 1.22
CA ASN A 260 16.03 4.05 2.23
C ASN A 260 15.89 3.45 3.63
N ILE A 261 14.74 2.86 3.97
CA ILE A 261 14.44 2.31 5.30
C ILE A 261 14.39 0.79 5.27
N LEU A 262 13.79 0.21 4.22
CA LEU A 262 13.61 -1.25 4.16
C LEU A 262 14.72 -1.94 3.36
N GLY A 263 15.53 -1.20 2.58
CA GLY A 263 16.54 -1.79 1.70
C GLY A 263 15.95 -2.53 0.50
N ILE A 264 14.69 -2.24 0.14
CA ILE A 264 13.95 -2.92 -0.92
C ILE A 264 13.92 -2.05 -2.18
N ASP A 265 14.42 -2.58 -3.29
CA ASP A 265 14.24 -1.97 -4.60
C ASP A 265 12.87 -2.41 -5.16
N ILE A 266 12.01 -1.44 -5.44
CA ILE A 266 10.73 -1.69 -6.10
C ILE A 266 10.86 -1.45 -7.61
N ASN A 267 10.24 -2.31 -8.39
CA ASN A 267 10.21 -2.23 -9.85
C ASN A 267 8.79 -2.09 -10.42
N LYS A 268 7.80 -2.09 -9.53
CA LYS A 268 6.36 -1.99 -9.82
C LYS A 268 5.73 -0.92 -8.94
N VAL A 269 4.75 -0.20 -9.48
CA VAL A 269 3.93 0.75 -8.73
C VAL A 269 2.45 0.56 -9.03
N ILE A 270 1.64 0.84 -8.02
CA ILE A 270 0.20 1.00 -8.20
C ILE A 270 -0.08 2.50 -8.31
N LEU A 271 -0.66 2.94 -9.43
CA LEU A 271 -1.03 4.32 -9.65
C LEU A 271 -2.53 4.50 -9.43
N VAL A 272 -2.90 5.38 -8.52
CA VAL A 272 -4.30 5.65 -8.15
C VAL A 272 -4.58 7.14 -8.13
N SER A 273 -5.86 7.51 -8.14
CA SER A 273 -6.26 8.91 -8.01
C SER A 273 -5.89 9.48 -6.64
N GLY A 274 -5.23 10.62 -6.63
CA GLY A 274 -5.01 11.41 -5.43
C GLY A 274 -6.21 12.29 -5.03
N GLU A 275 -7.24 12.33 -5.85
CA GLU A 275 -8.42 13.19 -5.69
C GLU A 275 -9.62 12.40 -5.16
N ASN A 276 -9.72 11.11 -5.52
CA ASN A 276 -10.83 10.25 -5.15
C ASN A 276 -10.31 8.93 -4.55
N TYR A 277 -10.74 8.63 -3.32
CA TYR A 277 -10.36 7.40 -2.63
C TYR A 277 -11.09 6.15 -3.11
N ALA A 278 -12.17 6.33 -3.82
CA ALA A 278 -13.18 5.28 -4.01
C ALA A 278 -12.62 3.98 -4.60
N ASP A 279 -11.91 4.08 -5.70
CA ASP A 279 -11.28 2.92 -6.36
C ASP A 279 -9.96 2.52 -5.69
N ALA A 280 -9.26 3.51 -5.12
CA ALA A 280 -7.93 3.33 -4.57
C ALA A 280 -7.88 2.42 -3.32
N LEU A 281 -8.96 2.37 -2.53
CA LEU A 281 -8.98 1.62 -1.27
C LEU A 281 -8.68 0.13 -1.45
N SER A 282 -9.23 -0.49 -2.51
CA SER A 282 -9.02 -1.92 -2.79
C SER A 282 -7.65 -2.25 -3.38
N SER A 283 -6.83 -1.23 -3.70
CA SER A 283 -5.50 -1.41 -4.27
C SER A 283 -4.42 -1.79 -3.24
N THR A 284 -4.66 -1.52 -1.94
CA THR A 284 -3.66 -1.74 -0.90
C THR A 284 -3.20 -3.19 -0.76
N PRO A 285 -4.07 -4.23 -0.82
CA PRO A 285 -3.61 -5.60 -0.80
C PRO A 285 -2.80 -5.98 -2.04
N ILE A 286 -3.17 -5.46 -3.23
CA ILE A 286 -2.38 -5.70 -4.46
C ILE A 286 -0.97 -5.14 -4.27
N ALA A 287 -0.85 -3.89 -3.84
CA ALA A 287 0.45 -3.25 -3.62
C ALA A 287 1.31 -4.04 -2.63
N SER A 288 0.71 -4.51 -1.53
CA SER A 288 1.38 -5.32 -0.51
C SER A 288 1.90 -6.65 -1.06
N MET A 289 1.04 -7.41 -1.76
CA MET A 289 1.37 -8.75 -2.24
C MET A 289 2.30 -8.75 -3.45
N GLU A 290 2.29 -7.69 -4.25
CA GLU A 290 3.14 -7.55 -5.42
C GLU A 290 4.42 -6.74 -5.18
N ASN A 291 4.75 -6.43 -3.93
CA ASN A 291 5.90 -5.60 -3.54
C ASN A 291 5.95 -4.27 -4.30
N ALA A 292 4.79 -3.64 -4.44
CA ALA A 292 4.64 -2.38 -5.14
C ALA A 292 4.43 -1.21 -4.17
N ALA A 293 4.88 -0.03 -4.54
CA ALA A 293 4.50 1.19 -3.85
C ALA A 293 3.24 1.81 -4.48
N ILE A 294 2.41 2.44 -3.68
CA ILE A 294 1.30 3.25 -4.19
C ILE A 294 1.80 4.65 -4.47
N LEU A 295 1.59 5.11 -5.71
CA LEU A 295 1.78 6.49 -6.14
C LEU A 295 0.43 7.12 -6.47
N LEU A 296 0.33 8.42 -6.24
CA LEU A 296 -0.86 9.19 -6.51
C LEU A 296 -0.71 10.02 -7.78
N SER A 297 -1.77 10.16 -8.56
CA SER A 297 -1.83 11.03 -9.73
C SER A 297 -3.10 11.87 -9.76
N GLY A 298 -3.07 12.96 -10.51
CA GLY A 298 -4.28 13.66 -10.93
C GLY A 298 -5.05 12.81 -11.96
N SER A 299 -6.34 13.09 -12.10
CA SER A 299 -7.21 12.30 -12.98
C SER A 299 -6.88 12.48 -14.47
N LYS A 300 -6.50 13.68 -14.90
CA LYS A 300 -6.29 14.03 -16.32
C LYS A 300 -4.83 14.17 -16.74
N LYS A 301 -3.90 14.24 -15.80
CA LYS A 301 -2.48 14.44 -16.06
C LYS A 301 -1.63 13.67 -15.06
N LEU A 302 -0.59 12.99 -15.56
CA LEU A 302 0.36 12.31 -14.70
C LEU A 302 1.05 13.32 -13.78
N ASN A 303 0.98 13.05 -12.48
CA ASN A 303 1.61 13.93 -11.51
C ASN A 303 3.15 13.91 -11.67
N SER A 304 3.78 15.08 -11.57
CA SER A 304 5.23 15.21 -11.77
C SER A 304 6.07 14.41 -10.77
N TYR A 305 5.66 14.31 -9.51
CA TYR A 305 6.35 13.51 -8.51
C TYR A 305 6.30 12.01 -8.84
N ALA A 306 5.12 11.51 -9.26
CA ALA A 306 4.99 10.13 -9.70
C ALA A 306 5.82 9.86 -10.95
N LYS A 307 5.80 10.76 -11.93
CA LYS A 307 6.60 10.68 -13.16
C LYS A 307 8.10 10.59 -12.84
N GLU A 308 8.59 11.49 -12.00
CA GLU A 308 10.01 11.53 -11.60
C GLU A 308 10.42 10.23 -10.88
N PHE A 309 9.58 9.75 -9.95
CA PHE A 309 9.84 8.50 -9.24
C PHE A 309 9.93 7.31 -10.20
N ILE A 310 8.99 7.19 -11.14
CA ILE A 310 8.95 6.13 -12.15
C ILE A 310 10.23 6.12 -13.00
N LEU A 311 10.67 7.29 -13.45
CA LEU A 311 11.89 7.43 -14.24
C LEU A 311 13.14 7.11 -13.43
N LYS A 312 13.28 7.71 -12.25
CA LYS A 312 14.48 7.59 -11.40
C LYS A 312 14.70 6.15 -10.90
N ASN A 313 13.64 5.44 -10.59
CA ASN A 313 13.70 4.07 -10.07
C ASN A 313 13.53 3.01 -11.17
N ASN A 314 13.54 3.42 -12.44
CA ASN A 314 13.42 2.50 -13.58
C ASN A 314 12.20 1.56 -13.48
N ILE A 315 11.06 2.08 -12.99
CA ILE A 315 9.82 1.32 -12.86
C ILE A 315 9.38 0.85 -14.26
N LYS A 316 9.09 -0.43 -14.40
CA LYS A 316 8.67 -1.04 -15.68
C LYS A 316 7.21 -1.44 -15.69
N ASP A 317 6.64 -1.74 -14.53
CA ASP A 317 5.27 -2.18 -14.37
C ASP A 317 4.46 -1.14 -13.59
N VAL A 318 3.38 -0.66 -14.19
CA VAL A 318 2.43 0.24 -13.57
C VAL A 318 1.04 -0.38 -13.63
N ILE A 319 0.46 -0.65 -12.47
CA ILE A 319 -0.95 -1.07 -12.37
C ILE A 319 -1.76 0.16 -11.99
N ILE A 320 -2.73 0.51 -12.81
CA ILE A 320 -3.71 1.57 -12.52
C ILE A 320 -4.93 0.91 -11.90
N VAL A 321 -5.34 1.37 -10.72
CA VAL A 321 -6.60 0.92 -10.11
C VAL A 321 -7.60 2.08 -10.13
N GLY A 322 -8.66 1.89 -10.89
CA GLY A 322 -9.72 2.86 -11.13
C GLY A 322 -10.00 3.12 -12.60
N GLY A 323 -11.24 3.49 -12.87
CA GLY A 323 -11.73 3.79 -14.20
C GLY A 323 -11.18 5.10 -14.79
N GLU A 324 -11.66 5.42 -16.01
CA GLU A 324 -11.17 6.57 -16.77
C GLU A 324 -11.46 7.91 -16.08
N ASP A 325 -12.52 8.00 -15.29
CA ASP A 325 -12.84 9.17 -14.48
C ASP A 325 -11.85 9.37 -13.33
N SER A 326 -11.28 8.28 -12.80
CA SER A 326 -10.29 8.32 -11.73
C SER A 326 -8.87 8.59 -12.26
N ILE A 327 -8.49 7.92 -13.35
CA ILE A 327 -7.21 8.08 -14.07
C ILE A 327 -7.48 7.96 -15.56
N SER A 328 -7.41 9.06 -16.30
CA SER A 328 -7.78 9.11 -17.72
C SER A 328 -6.77 8.33 -18.61
N ASN A 329 -7.21 8.04 -19.84
CA ASN A 329 -6.34 7.44 -20.86
C ASN A 329 -5.19 8.36 -21.28
N ASP A 330 -5.31 9.68 -21.07
CA ASP A 330 -4.21 10.62 -21.30
C ASP A 330 -3.04 10.36 -20.35
N VAL A 331 -3.32 10.04 -19.07
CA VAL A 331 -2.28 9.63 -18.10
C VAL A 331 -1.58 8.35 -18.55
N ILE A 332 -2.33 7.37 -19.10
CA ILE A 332 -1.74 6.15 -19.66
C ILE A 332 -0.82 6.47 -20.85
N LYS A 333 -1.26 7.37 -21.71
CA LYS A 333 -0.44 7.82 -22.84
C LYS A 333 0.85 8.50 -22.34
N GLU A 334 0.73 9.43 -21.39
CA GLU A 334 1.90 10.06 -20.78
C GLU A 334 2.87 9.01 -20.18
N LEU A 335 2.36 7.98 -19.49
CA LEU A 335 3.19 6.90 -18.93
C LEU A 335 3.95 6.14 -20.02
N LYS A 336 3.31 5.83 -21.14
CA LYS A 336 3.94 5.11 -22.26
C LYS A 336 4.95 5.98 -23.02
N ASP A 337 4.74 7.30 -23.03
CA ASP A 337 5.58 8.26 -23.74
C ASP A 337 6.80 8.75 -22.91
N ILE A 338 6.94 8.34 -21.64
CA ILE A 338 8.06 8.79 -20.79
C ILE A 338 9.41 8.14 -21.17
N ARG A 339 9.42 7.10 -21.98
CA ARG A 339 10.63 6.35 -22.38
C ARG A 339 10.70 6.14 -23.87
#